data_63dafff3d0857a79291ea128de1aa66a
#
_entry.id   63dafff3d0857a79291ea128de1aa66a
#
_cell.length_a   1.000
_cell.length_b   1.000
_cell.length_c   1.000
_cell.angle_alpha   90.00
_cell.angle_beta   90.00
_cell.angle_gamma   90.00
#
_symmetry.space_group_name_H-M   'P 1'
#
loop_
_entity.id
_entity.type
_entity.pdbx_description
1 polymer ?
#
loop_
_entity_poly.entity_id
_entity_poly.type
_entity_poly.pdbx_seq_one_letter_code
_entity_poly.pdbx_strand_id
1 'polypeptide(L)'
;MLASGLPRVKAEPNDLGARLDCLLGAWLSTGPLASGVPMGASHGIGYVLGAEFGVPHGHTSCIMLPAVMRWNKPANEHRQALISTAMLQSGSDAGDTLDRLIGGLGMPRSLSAVKIGREHFQRIAVQAMATPWVPRNPRPIESPDQLREILELAR
;
A
#
# COMPACT_ATOMS: atom_id res chain seq x y z
N MET A 1 -5.99 -15.50 2.31
CA MET A 1 -6.36 -15.30 3.72
C MET A 1 -6.82 -13.85 3.96
N LEU A 2 -5.97 -12.82 4.00
CA LEU A 2 -6.38 -11.44 4.34
C LEU A 2 -7.49 -10.88 3.44
N ALA A 3 -7.41 -11.07 2.12
CA ALA A 3 -8.41 -10.56 1.18
C ALA A 3 -9.82 -11.15 1.40
N SER A 4 -9.93 -12.35 1.93
CA SER A 4 -11.20 -12.98 2.29
C SER A 4 -11.57 -12.80 3.77
N GLY A 5 -10.58 -12.83 4.65
CA GLY A 5 -10.80 -12.75 6.10
C GLY A 5 -11.24 -11.37 6.57
N LEU A 6 -10.57 -10.30 6.09
CA LEU A 6 -10.87 -8.93 6.54
C LEU A 6 -12.32 -8.50 6.27
N PRO A 7 -12.91 -8.70 5.07
CA PRO A 7 -14.32 -8.39 4.83
C PRO A 7 -15.27 -9.20 5.72
N ARG A 8 -14.96 -10.49 5.97
CA ARG A 8 -15.77 -11.34 6.85
C ARG A 8 -15.73 -10.86 8.29
N VAL A 9 -14.54 -10.53 8.83
CA VAL A 9 -14.42 -9.95 10.19
C VAL A 9 -15.17 -8.63 10.31
N LYS A 10 -15.15 -7.80 9.26
CA LYS A 10 -15.92 -6.55 9.26
C LYS A 10 -17.43 -6.81 9.29
N ALA A 11 -17.91 -7.79 8.54
CA ALA A 11 -19.33 -8.14 8.48
C ALA A 11 -19.81 -8.84 9.76
N GLU A 12 -19.00 -9.76 10.28
CA GLU A 12 -19.29 -10.55 11.48
C GLU A 12 -18.05 -10.57 12.40
N PRO A 13 -17.95 -9.62 13.36
CA PRO A 13 -16.78 -9.50 14.23
C PRO A 13 -16.50 -10.72 15.10
N ASN A 14 -17.49 -11.58 15.30
CA ASN A 14 -17.38 -12.79 16.13
C ASN A 14 -17.05 -14.05 15.31
N ASP A 15 -16.85 -13.95 13.97
CA ASP A 15 -16.39 -15.06 13.14
C ASP A 15 -14.93 -15.42 13.50
N LEU A 16 -14.77 -16.42 14.37
CA LEU A 16 -13.46 -16.88 14.85
C LEU A 16 -12.61 -17.45 13.71
N GLY A 17 -13.23 -18.09 12.72
CA GLY A 17 -12.53 -18.61 11.53
C GLY A 17 -11.91 -17.46 10.70
N ALA A 18 -12.69 -16.41 10.45
CA ALA A 18 -12.20 -15.23 9.74
C ALA A 18 -11.11 -14.49 10.53
N ARG A 19 -11.24 -14.40 11.86
CA ARG A 19 -10.20 -13.81 12.71
C ARG A 19 -8.91 -14.62 12.67
N LEU A 20 -9.00 -15.95 12.72
CA LEU A 20 -7.83 -16.83 12.59
C LEU A 20 -7.16 -16.65 11.22
N ASP A 21 -7.93 -16.61 10.13
CA ASP A 21 -7.42 -16.33 8.78
C ASP A 21 -6.65 -14.99 8.74
N CYS A 22 -7.17 -13.95 9.37
CA CYS A 22 -6.51 -12.65 9.45
C CYS A 22 -5.21 -12.71 10.27
N LEU A 23 -5.21 -13.39 11.41
CA LEU A 23 -4.00 -13.54 12.25
C LEU A 23 -2.91 -14.33 11.52
N LEU A 24 -3.26 -15.47 10.91
CA LEU A 24 -2.33 -16.28 10.13
C LEU A 24 -1.81 -15.53 8.90
N GLY A 25 -2.70 -14.80 8.20
CA GLY A 25 -2.32 -13.99 7.05
C GLY A 25 -1.36 -12.86 7.42
N ALA A 26 -1.60 -12.19 8.54
CA ALA A 26 -0.71 -11.15 9.08
C ALA A 26 0.66 -11.75 9.47
N TRP A 27 0.67 -12.88 10.17
CA TRP A 27 1.92 -13.56 10.53
C TRP A 27 2.71 -14.00 9.30
N LEU A 28 2.07 -14.64 8.33
CA LEU A 28 2.73 -15.07 7.08
C LEU A 28 3.27 -13.88 6.27
N SER A 29 2.67 -12.70 6.36
CA SER A 29 3.14 -11.51 5.66
C SER A 29 4.51 -11.00 6.16
N THR A 30 4.96 -11.42 7.34
CA THR A 30 6.28 -11.09 7.86
C THR A 30 7.40 -11.92 7.24
N GLY A 31 7.07 -13.06 6.64
CA GLY A 31 8.04 -14.00 6.05
C GLY A 31 8.94 -13.37 4.98
N PRO A 32 8.39 -12.66 3.97
CA PRO A 32 9.22 -12.00 2.97
C PRO A 32 10.23 -11.01 3.57
N LEU A 33 9.79 -10.20 4.55
CA LEU A 33 10.65 -9.25 5.22
C LEU A 33 11.77 -9.96 6.01
N ALA A 34 11.42 -11.00 6.76
CA ALA A 34 12.39 -11.82 7.50
C ALA A 34 13.40 -12.53 6.57
N SER A 35 12.99 -12.81 5.32
CA SER A 35 13.86 -13.38 4.27
C SER A 35 14.70 -12.36 3.52
N GLY A 36 14.69 -11.07 3.93
CA GLY A 36 15.49 -10.02 3.32
C GLY A 36 14.85 -9.36 2.09
N VAL A 37 13.58 -9.64 1.77
CA VAL A 37 12.88 -8.91 0.70
C VAL A 37 12.70 -7.46 1.12
N PRO A 38 13.22 -6.49 0.35
CA PRO A 38 13.19 -5.10 0.76
C PRO A 38 11.78 -4.50 0.65
N MET A 39 11.48 -3.56 1.52
CA MET A 39 10.34 -2.66 1.35
C MET A 39 10.65 -1.63 0.26
N GLY A 40 9.61 -1.04 -0.34
CA GLY A 40 9.73 -0.06 -1.43
C GLY A 40 9.08 1.29 -1.09
N ALA A 41 8.70 2.02 -2.14
CA ALA A 41 8.22 3.40 -2.06
C ALA A 41 6.96 3.57 -1.17
N SER A 42 6.04 2.59 -1.15
CA SER A 42 4.85 2.68 -0.28
C SER A 42 5.25 2.84 1.19
N HIS A 43 6.27 2.10 1.63
CA HIS A 43 6.77 2.22 3.00
C HIS A 43 7.57 3.51 3.21
N GLY A 44 8.44 3.88 2.25
CA GLY A 44 9.23 5.10 2.33
C GLY A 44 8.38 6.38 2.41
N ILE A 45 7.37 6.49 1.56
CA ILE A 45 6.41 7.60 1.62
C ILE A 45 5.59 7.52 2.90
N GLY A 46 5.08 6.33 3.24
CA GLY A 46 4.28 6.10 4.44
C GLY A 46 5.00 6.49 5.74
N TYR A 47 6.32 6.28 5.80
CA TYR A 47 7.14 6.73 6.94
C TYR A 47 7.07 8.25 7.11
N VAL A 48 7.22 9.01 6.03
CA VAL A 48 7.13 10.48 6.06
C VAL A 48 5.72 10.93 6.46
N LEU A 49 4.68 10.31 5.90
CA LEU A 49 3.29 10.63 6.25
C LEU A 49 3.00 10.40 7.73
N GLY A 50 3.55 9.33 8.31
CA GLY A 50 3.41 9.05 9.75
C GLY A 50 4.20 10.04 10.60
N ALA A 51 5.47 10.25 10.28
CA ALA A 51 6.38 11.06 11.09
C ALA A 51 6.02 12.56 11.10
N GLU A 52 5.62 13.11 9.93
CA GLU A 52 5.37 14.55 9.81
C GLU A 52 3.92 14.95 9.96
N PHE A 53 3.00 14.10 9.51
CA PHE A 53 1.58 14.44 9.46
C PHE A 53 0.74 13.64 10.45
N GLY A 54 1.37 12.76 11.25
CA GLY A 54 0.68 11.97 12.26
C GLY A 54 -0.33 10.95 11.68
N VAL A 55 -0.19 10.59 10.40
CA VAL A 55 -1.10 9.61 9.78
C VAL A 55 -0.84 8.23 10.40
N PRO A 56 -1.85 7.55 10.92
CA PRO A 56 -1.69 6.21 11.49
C PRO A 56 -1.03 5.25 10.49
N HIS A 57 -0.07 4.44 10.94
CA HIS A 57 0.76 3.59 10.08
C HIS A 57 -0.06 2.70 9.13
N GLY A 58 -1.15 2.08 9.61
CA GLY A 58 -2.05 1.29 8.75
C GLY A 58 -2.71 2.12 7.64
N HIS A 59 -3.06 3.38 7.92
CA HIS A 59 -3.66 4.28 6.94
C HIS A 59 -2.67 4.70 5.87
N THR A 60 -1.39 4.90 6.20
CA THR A 60 -0.37 5.26 5.20
C THR A 60 -0.25 4.18 4.13
N SER A 61 -0.27 2.91 4.52
CA SER A 61 -0.25 1.79 3.58
C SER A 61 -1.54 1.67 2.76
N CYS A 62 -2.69 1.91 3.37
CA CYS A 62 -3.98 1.91 2.66
C CYS A 62 -4.00 2.96 1.53
N ILE A 63 -3.46 4.14 1.78
CA ILE A 63 -3.42 5.25 0.81
C ILE A 63 -2.36 4.99 -0.26
N MET A 64 -1.15 4.63 0.15
CA MET A 64 0.00 4.64 -0.76
C MET A 64 0.17 3.36 -1.58
N LEU A 65 -0.22 2.19 -1.05
CA LEU A 65 0.07 0.93 -1.73
C LEU A 65 -0.63 0.81 -3.10
N PRO A 66 -1.93 1.15 -3.27
CA PRO A 66 -2.55 1.11 -4.59
C PRO A 66 -1.86 2.04 -5.61
N ALA A 67 -1.50 3.26 -5.20
CA ALA A 67 -0.81 4.23 -6.04
C ALA A 67 0.58 3.74 -6.47
N VAL A 68 1.36 3.21 -5.53
CA VAL A 68 2.68 2.64 -5.81
C VAL A 68 2.58 1.41 -6.70
N MET A 69 1.54 0.59 -6.57
CA MET A 69 1.33 -0.54 -7.48
C MET A 69 1.04 -0.08 -8.91
N ARG A 70 0.20 0.94 -9.09
CA ARG A 70 -0.03 1.54 -10.41
C ARG A 70 1.26 2.11 -11.01
N TRP A 71 2.07 2.80 -10.21
CA TRP A 71 3.38 3.29 -10.62
C TRP A 71 4.33 2.17 -11.06
N ASN A 72 4.38 1.08 -10.29
CA ASN A 72 5.27 -0.05 -10.54
C ASN A 72 4.83 -0.96 -11.68
N LYS A 73 3.58 -0.86 -12.14
CA LYS A 73 3.00 -1.78 -13.12
C LYS A 73 3.89 -2.01 -14.36
N PRO A 74 4.47 -0.97 -15.01
CA PRO A 74 5.34 -1.20 -16.17
C PRO A 74 6.56 -2.08 -15.89
N ALA A 75 7.02 -2.14 -14.64
CA ALA A 75 8.21 -2.91 -14.25
C ALA A 75 7.89 -4.33 -13.75
N ASN A 76 6.68 -4.58 -13.24
CA ASN A 76 6.39 -5.84 -12.56
C ASN A 76 4.94 -6.35 -12.76
N GLU A 77 4.30 -6.01 -13.87
CA GLU A 77 2.91 -6.38 -14.15
C GLU A 77 2.63 -7.88 -13.98
N HIS A 78 3.53 -8.74 -14.46
CA HIS A 78 3.39 -10.19 -14.33
C HIS A 78 3.32 -10.65 -12.86
N ARG A 79 4.07 -10.01 -11.96
CA ARG A 79 4.00 -10.30 -10.51
C ARG A 79 2.74 -9.75 -9.87
N GLN A 80 2.29 -8.59 -10.32
CA GLN A 80 1.03 -8.00 -9.86
C GLN A 80 -0.18 -8.87 -10.27
N ALA A 81 -0.14 -9.50 -11.43
CA ALA A 81 -1.18 -10.44 -11.86
C ALA A 81 -1.33 -11.63 -10.90
N LEU A 82 -0.23 -12.11 -10.30
CA LEU A 82 -0.29 -13.16 -9.27
C LEU A 82 -1.02 -12.67 -8.00
N ILE A 83 -0.87 -11.40 -7.63
CA ILE A 83 -1.57 -10.80 -6.49
C ILE A 83 -3.08 -10.78 -6.77
N SER A 84 -3.48 -10.28 -7.94
CA SER A 84 -4.90 -10.27 -8.33
C SER A 84 -5.51 -11.66 -8.34
N THR A 85 -4.77 -12.65 -8.84
CA THR A 85 -5.20 -14.06 -8.82
C THR A 85 -5.35 -14.57 -7.39
N ALA A 86 -4.38 -14.30 -6.51
CA ALA A 86 -4.44 -14.69 -5.10
C ALA A 86 -5.59 -14.01 -4.33
N MET A 87 -6.05 -12.86 -4.80
CA MET A 87 -7.21 -12.13 -4.29
C MET A 87 -8.52 -12.55 -4.98
N LEU A 88 -8.52 -13.62 -5.79
CA LEU A 88 -9.67 -14.11 -6.56
C LEU A 88 -10.23 -13.10 -7.57
N GLN A 89 -9.36 -12.23 -8.11
CA GLN A 89 -9.67 -11.18 -9.07
C GLN A 89 -8.77 -11.29 -10.32
N SER A 90 -8.61 -12.52 -10.83
CA SER A 90 -7.79 -12.77 -12.03
C SER A 90 -8.18 -11.86 -13.19
N GLY A 91 -7.18 -11.30 -13.87
CA GLY A 91 -7.36 -10.36 -14.98
C GLY A 91 -7.64 -8.91 -14.57
N SER A 92 -7.87 -8.64 -13.28
CA SER A 92 -8.04 -7.28 -12.77
C SER A 92 -6.68 -6.63 -12.45
N ASP A 93 -6.62 -5.29 -12.52
CA ASP A 93 -5.48 -4.52 -12.04
C ASP A 93 -5.31 -4.71 -10.53
N ALA A 94 -4.08 -4.97 -10.08
CA ALA A 94 -3.82 -5.28 -8.68
C ALA A 94 -3.95 -4.03 -7.78
N GLY A 95 -3.57 -2.85 -8.27
CA GLY A 95 -3.76 -1.58 -7.55
C GLY A 95 -5.24 -1.30 -7.35
N ASP A 96 -6.06 -1.49 -8.39
CA ASP A 96 -7.51 -1.30 -8.31
C ASP A 96 -8.19 -2.35 -7.44
N THR A 97 -7.69 -3.58 -7.46
CA THR A 97 -8.19 -4.66 -6.61
C THR A 97 -7.96 -4.37 -5.13
N LEU A 98 -6.75 -3.88 -4.79
CA LEU A 98 -6.43 -3.44 -3.43
C LEU A 98 -7.24 -2.22 -3.01
N ASP A 99 -7.38 -1.23 -3.90
CA ASP A 99 -8.15 -0.03 -3.62
C ASP A 99 -9.62 -0.35 -3.31
N ARG A 100 -10.24 -1.27 -4.07
CA ARG A 100 -11.60 -1.74 -3.78
C ARG A 100 -11.70 -2.45 -2.43
N LEU A 101 -10.73 -3.31 -2.08
CA LEU A 101 -10.69 -3.98 -0.78
C LEU A 101 -10.61 -2.96 0.36
N ILE A 102 -9.68 -2.00 0.26
CA ILE A 102 -9.47 -0.93 1.24
C ILE A 102 -10.75 -0.11 1.43
N GLY A 103 -11.41 0.28 0.33
CA GLY A 103 -12.69 0.99 0.36
C GLY A 103 -13.80 0.16 1.00
N GLY A 104 -13.89 -1.13 0.68
CA GLY A 104 -14.83 -2.06 1.30
C GLY A 104 -14.64 -2.18 2.81
N LEU A 105 -13.42 -2.02 3.30
CA LEU A 105 -13.12 -2.01 4.74
C LEU A 105 -13.42 -0.66 5.40
N GLY A 106 -13.67 0.41 4.65
CA GLY A 106 -13.91 1.77 5.16
C GLY A 106 -12.63 2.50 5.56
N MET A 107 -11.49 2.08 5.02
CA MET A 107 -10.22 2.72 5.28
C MET A 107 -9.99 3.91 4.33
N PRO A 108 -9.14 4.91 4.70
CA PRO A 108 -8.82 6.03 3.83
C PRO A 108 -8.11 5.54 2.56
N ARG A 109 -8.48 6.13 1.41
CA ARG A 109 -8.01 5.73 0.09
C ARG A 109 -7.23 6.82 -0.63
N SER A 110 -7.16 8.01 -0.03
CA SER A 110 -6.47 9.14 -0.64
C SER A 110 -5.78 10.02 0.40
N LEU A 111 -4.81 10.80 -0.04
CA LEU A 111 -4.12 11.80 0.79
C LEU A 111 -5.10 12.88 1.29
N SER A 112 -6.07 13.26 0.45
CA SER A 112 -7.10 14.23 0.85
C SER A 112 -7.98 13.72 2.00
N ALA A 113 -8.24 12.42 2.09
CA ALA A 113 -9.00 11.81 3.20
C ALA A 113 -8.29 11.97 4.56
N VAL A 114 -6.97 12.20 4.56
CA VAL A 114 -6.17 12.48 5.76
C VAL A 114 -5.65 13.93 5.78
N LYS A 115 -6.31 14.82 5.03
CA LYS A 115 -6.06 16.28 5.01
C LYS A 115 -4.65 16.67 4.52
N ILE A 116 -4.07 15.89 3.62
CA ILE A 116 -2.78 16.19 2.99
C ILE A 116 -3.06 16.64 1.56
N GLY A 117 -2.80 17.92 1.27
CA GLY A 117 -2.97 18.56 -0.03
C GLY A 117 -1.66 18.62 -0.83
N ARG A 118 -1.77 19.10 -2.07
CA ARG A 118 -0.66 19.24 -3.02
C ARG A 118 0.49 20.12 -2.51
N GLU A 119 0.19 21.08 -1.68
CA GLU A 119 1.15 21.99 -1.05
C GLU A 119 2.23 21.25 -0.27
N HIS A 120 1.97 20.03 0.17
CA HIS A 120 2.92 19.20 0.91
C HIS A 120 3.72 18.23 0.03
N PHE A 121 3.30 18.00 -1.24
CA PHE A 121 3.86 16.95 -2.08
C PHE A 121 5.36 17.08 -2.33
N GLN A 122 5.84 18.31 -2.57
CA GLN A 122 7.28 18.55 -2.76
C GLN A 122 8.09 18.18 -1.51
N ARG A 123 7.61 18.57 -0.35
CA ARG A 123 8.27 18.27 0.93
C ARG A 123 8.28 16.78 1.20
N ILE A 124 7.14 16.10 1.03
CA ILE A 124 7.02 14.65 1.21
C ILE A 124 7.96 13.92 0.25
N ALA A 125 7.99 14.30 -1.02
CA ALA A 125 8.83 13.68 -2.03
C ALA A 125 10.32 13.79 -1.70
N VAL A 126 10.79 14.99 -1.34
CA VAL A 126 12.20 15.20 -0.97
C VAL A 126 12.61 14.35 0.23
N GLN A 127 11.77 14.30 1.26
CA GLN A 127 12.08 13.52 2.46
C GLN A 127 11.99 12.00 2.20
N ALA A 128 11.03 11.55 1.42
CA ALA A 128 10.90 10.14 1.09
C ALA A 128 12.10 9.62 0.28
N MET A 129 12.71 10.46 -0.59
CA MET A 129 13.96 10.12 -1.28
C MET A 129 15.11 9.78 -0.33
N ALA A 130 15.15 10.40 0.85
CA ALA A 130 16.19 10.14 1.85
C ALA A 130 15.95 8.85 2.65
N THR A 131 14.81 8.16 2.47
CA THR A 131 14.53 6.91 3.16
C THR A 131 15.28 5.74 2.52
N PRO A 132 15.65 4.69 3.29
CA PRO A 132 16.37 3.54 2.74
C PRO A 132 15.51 2.64 1.84
N TRP A 133 14.19 2.89 1.75
CA TRP A 133 13.25 2.02 1.06
C TRP A 133 12.94 2.48 -0.37
N VAL A 134 12.90 3.77 -0.62
CA VAL A 134 12.60 4.31 -1.96
C VAL A 134 13.58 3.81 -3.03
N PRO A 135 14.92 3.78 -2.79
CA PRO A 135 15.87 3.25 -3.77
C PRO A 135 15.70 1.76 -4.09
N ARG A 136 14.95 1.03 -3.28
CA ARG A 136 14.68 -0.41 -3.46
C ARG A 136 13.34 -0.69 -4.14
N ASN A 137 12.68 0.33 -4.64
CA ASN A 137 11.39 0.19 -5.32
C ASN A 137 11.56 -0.58 -6.64
N PRO A 138 10.66 -1.52 -7.02
CA PRO A 138 10.79 -2.33 -8.23
C PRO A 138 10.95 -1.53 -9.52
N ARG A 139 10.21 -0.46 -9.70
CA ARG A 139 10.46 0.55 -10.73
C ARG A 139 11.36 1.61 -10.13
N PRO A 140 12.57 1.85 -10.65
CA PRO A 140 13.49 2.84 -10.11
C PRO A 140 12.83 4.22 -9.94
N ILE A 141 13.15 4.87 -8.82
CA ILE A 141 12.71 6.23 -8.51
C ILE A 141 13.98 7.05 -8.32
N GLU A 142 14.25 7.94 -9.26
CA GLU A 142 15.52 8.66 -9.39
C GLU A 142 15.41 10.13 -8.99
N SER A 143 14.18 10.64 -8.85
CA SER A 143 13.95 12.04 -8.53
C SER A 143 12.71 12.24 -7.64
N PRO A 144 12.66 13.36 -6.89
CA PRO A 144 11.47 13.76 -6.15
C PRO A 144 10.25 13.97 -7.06
N ASP A 145 10.43 14.34 -8.31
CA ASP A 145 9.31 14.55 -9.24
C ASP A 145 8.56 13.26 -9.52
N GLN A 146 9.26 12.14 -9.65
CA GLN A 146 8.63 10.82 -9.80
C GLN A 146 7.84 10.42 -8.54
N LEU A 147 8.32 10.78 -7.36
CA LEU A 147 7.53 10.60 -6.12
C LEU A 147 6.29 11.50 -6.10
N ARG A 148 6.37 12.72 -6.64
CA ARG A 148 5.20 13.58 -6.77
C ARG A 148 4.15 12.98 -7.71
N GLU A 149 4.56 12.34 -8.80
CA GLU A 149 3.63 11.60 -9.67
C GLU A 149 2.90 10.49 -8.89
N ILE A 150 3.62 9.74 -8.03
CA ILE A 150 3.01 8.73 -7.16
C ILE A 150 2.02 9.35 -6.17
N LEU A 151 2.37 10.51 -5.58
CA LEU A 151 1.48 11.23 -4.67
C LEU A 151 0.20 11.73 -5.39
N GLU A 152 0.31 12.15 -6.66
CA GLU A 152 -0.87 12.51 -7.46
C GLU A 152 -1.78 11.31 -7.73
N LEU A 153 -1.24 10.10 -7.90
CA LEU A 153 -2.03 8.87 -8.03
C LEU A 153 -2.76 8.50 -6.72
N ALA A 154 -2.32 9.01 -5.59
CA ALA A 154 -2.89 8.77 -4.25
C ALA A 154 -3.76 9.94 -3.73
N ARG A 155 -4.04 10.93 -4.55
CA ARG A 155 -4.75 12.15 -4.16
C ARG A 155 -6.27 11.96 -3.86
#